data_c1adf7540e00f17bc27bd8c080049452
#
_entry.id   c1adf7540e00f17bc27bd8c080049452
#
_cell.length_a   1.000
_cell.length_b   1.000
_cell.length_c   1.000
_cell.angle_alpha   90.00
_cell.angle_beta   90.00
_cell.angle_gamma   90.00
#
_symmetry.space_group_name_H-M   'P 1'
#
loop_
_entity.id
_entity.type
_entity.pdbx_description
1 polymer ?
#
loop_
_entity_poly.entity_id
_entity_poly.type
_entity_poly.pdbx_seq_one_letter_code
_entity_poly.pdbx_strand_id
1 'polypeptide(L)'
;MLKRMICWVLTLCVVLSLAAMPAQAADSNEETIFLFLRTELQLNEAAACGVLASIAEESGFEPTAYNPAGYYGLCQWGGGRQQALYAFCAENGLDSASLEGQLQFLKHELETAEYAALAAMQAIENTAEGAYQAGWSWAQSFERCASSHYAPRAGAAQSKYWPVYAGYPLPEPEIAEPTAEPTTESIPLPETRGEYVEFLWQMRGAPEPGTATNPFMDVKPSDSFFKAVLWALESGIVQEGRAFCPDEPCTRTEALTLLWHTSDAPDAESEDSFAALFTHAGTPFWSSLQDITADHNTGDSLRKNPLQQ
;
A
#
# COMPACT_ATOMS: atom_id res chain seq x y z
N MET A 1 -1.93 -13.24 -63.68
CA MET A 1 -2.35 -12.00 -62.98
C MET A 1 -3.03 -12.28 -61.60
N LEU A 2 -3.85 -13.33 -61.51
CA LEU A 2 -4.60 -13.63 -60.28
C LEU A 2 -3.72 -13.92 -59.04
N LYS A 3 -2.58 -14.62 -59.16
CA LYS A 3 -1.68 -14.93 -58.06
C LYS A 3 -0.96 -13.70 -57.46
N ARG A 4 -0.76 -12.65 -58.26
CA ARG A 4 -0.15 -11.39 -57.76
C ARG A 4 -1.15 -10.51 -57.01
N MET A 5 -2.42 -10.55 -57.36
CA MET A 5 -3.47 -9.83 -56.62
C MET A 5 -3.74 -10.42 -55.25
N ILE A 6 -3.69 -11.77 -55.11
CA ILE A 6 -3.89 -12.44 -53.81
C ILE A 6 -2.77 -12.10 -52.83
N CYS A 7 -1.53 -11.94 -53.33
CA CYS A 7 -0.40 -11.56 -52.49
C CYS A 7 -0.53 -10.13 -51.92
N TRP A 8 -1.06 -9.19 -52.72
CA TRP A 8 -1.28 -7.81 -52.28
C TRP A 8 -2.44 -7.65 -51.29
N VAL A 9 -3.49 -8.47 -51.42
CA VAL A 9 -4.61 -8.47 -50.46
C VAL A 9 -4.20 -9.06 -49.12
N LEU A 10 -3.38 -10.10 -49.08
CA LEU A 10 -2.85 -10.68 -47.87
C LEU A 10 -1.83 -9.76 -47.17
N THR A 11 -1.01 -9.02 -47.92
CA THR A 11 -0.07 -8.06 -47.36
C THR A 11 -0.80 -6.83 -46.79
N LEU A 12 -1.92 -6.41 -47.41
CA LEU A 12 -2.73 -5.30 -46.91
C LEU A 12 -3.50 -5.66 -45.64
N CYS A 13 -3.97 -6.91 -45.52
CA CYS A 13 -4.62 -7.38 -44.26
C CYS A 13 -3.67 -7.52 -43.08
N VAL A 14 -2.38 -7.80 -43.30
CA VAL A 14 -1.39 -7.89 -42.22
C VAL A 14 -0.92 -6.51 -41.77
N VAL A 15 -0.96 -5.49 -42.64
CA VAL A 15 -0.59 -4.11 -42.29
C VAL A 15 -1.72 -3.37 -41.57
N LEU A 16 -2.98 -3.81 -41.70
CA LEU A 16 -4.12 -3.17 -41.03
C LEU A 16 -4.37 -3.67 -39.61
N SER A 17 -3.67 -4.70 -39.16
CA SER A 17 -3.76 -5.20 -37.75
C SER A 17 -2.71 -4.61 -36.83
N LEU A 18 -1.92 -3.63 -37.26
CA LEU A 18 -0.95 -2.89 -36.41
C LEU A 18 -1.41 -1.45 -36.13
N ALA A 19 -2.69 -1.20 -36.06
CA ALA A 19 -3.17 0.13 -35.74
C ALA A 19 -4.29 0.04 -34.72
N ALA A 20 -3.95 0.19 -33.51
CA ALA A 20 -4.60 0.89 -32.41
C ALA A 20 -4.24 0.16 -31.13
N MET A 21 -3.01 0.33 -30.68
CA MET A 21 -2.85 0.50 -29.23
C MET A 21 -3.65 1.77 -28.92
N PRO A 22 -4.63 1.72 -28.01
CA PRO A 22 -5.18 2.97 -27.51
C PRO A 22 -3.99 3.75 -26.97
N ALA A 23 -3.78 4.96 -27.46
CA ALA A 23 -2.95 5.93 -26.77
C ALA A 23 -3.54 5.98 -25.36
N GLN A 24 -2.78 5.54 -24.38
CA GLN A 24 -3.14 5.69 -22.98
C GLN A 24 -3.32 7.18 -22.80
N ALA A 25 -4.58 7.62 -22.68
CA ALA A 25 -4.87 9.00 -22.33
C ALA A 25 -4.10 9.21 -21.02
N ALA A 26 -3.32 10.28 -20.95
CA ALA A 26 -2.68 10.67 -19.70
C ALA A 26 -3.81 10.76 -18.67
N ASP A 27 -3.72 9.97 -17.61
CA ASP A 27 -4.72 9.91 -16.57
C ASP A 27 -4.99 11.34 -16.09
N SER A 28 -6.26 11.73 -16.05
CA SER A 28 -6.61 13.07 -15.56
C SER A 28 -6.28 13.16 -14.09
N ASN A 29 -5.95 14.35 -13.57
CA ASN A 29 -5.75 14.54 -12.14
C ASN A 29 -6.93 14.00 -11.32
N GLU A 30 -8.16 14.13 -11.82
CA GLU A 30 -9.37 13.59 -11.19
C GLU A 30 -9.28 12.06 -11.02
N GLU A 31 -8.92 11.33 -12.07
CA GLU A 31 -8.77 9.87 -12.04
C GLU A 31 -7.61 9.43 -11.16
N THR A 32 -6.46 10.10 -11.27
CA THR A 32 -5.30 9.83 -10.40
C THR A 32 -5.65 10.03 -8.92
N ILE A 33 -6.37 11.09 -8.57
CA ILE A 33 -6.84 11.33 -7.22
C ILE A 33 -7.82 10.24 -6.78
N PHE A 34 -8.78 9.85 -7.64
CA PHE A 34 -9.70 8.76 -7.32
C PHE A 34 -8.97 7.46 -7.00
N LEU A 35 -8.04 7.06 -7.85
CA LEU A 35 -7.24 5.84 -7.65
C LEU A 35 -6.43 5.92 -6.36
N PHE A 36 -5.79 7.05 -6.08
CA PHE A 36 -5.06 7.25 -4.83
C PHE A 36 -5.95 7.09 -3.59
N LEU A 37 -7.15 7.67 -3.60
CA LEU A 37 -8.11 7.54 -2.49
C LEU A 37 -8.54 6.08 -2.29
N ARG A 38 -8.65 5.32 -3.38
CA ARG A 38 -9.04 3.91 -3.35
C ARG A 38 -7.91 2.99 -2.88
N THR A 39 -6.69 3.21 -3.37
CA THR A 39 -5.55 2.32 -3.13
C THR A 39 -4.79 2.68 -1.86
N GLU A 40 -4.50 3.97 -1.64
CA GLU A 40 -3.66 4.42 -0.55
C GLU A 40 -4.41 4.70 0.75
N LEU A 41 -5.66 5.18 0.65
CA LEU A 41 -6.53 5.45 1.81
C LEU A 41 -7.59 4.38 2.03
N GLN A 42 -7.66 3.37 1.14
CA GLN A 42 -8.61 2.26 1.20
C GLN A 42 -10.08 2.70 1.32
N LEU A 43 -10.42 3.85 0.74
CA LEU A 43 -11.78 4.32 0.69
C LEU A 43 -12.58 3.52 -0.35
N ASN A 44 -13.85 3.25 -0.10
CA ASN A 44 -14.73 2.70 -1.12
C ASN A 44 -15.10 3.77 -2.18
N GLU A 45 -15.77 3.38 -3.29
CA GLU A 45 -16.09 4.29 -4.38
C GLU A 45 -16.95 5.48 -3.91
N ALA A 46 -17.91 5.23 -3.02
CA ALA A 46 -18.81 6.26 -2.51
C ALA A 46 -18.05 7.31 -1.68
N ALA A 47 -17.17 6.88 -0.80
CA ALA A 47 -16.34 7.77 0.01
C ALA A 47 -15.38 8.58 -0.90
N ALA A 48 -14.72 7.94 -1.86
CA ALA A 48 -13.85 8.62 -2.82
C ALA A 48 -14.60 9.67 -3.64
N CYS A 49 -15.83 9.38 -4.10
CA CYS A 49 -16.67 10.35 -4.79
C CYS A 49 -16.98 11.60 -3.94
N GLY A 50 -17.16 11.42 -2.63
CA GLY A 50 -17.36 12.54 -1.69
C GLY A 50 -16.15 13.46 -1.60
N VAL A 51 -14.95 12.89 -1.54
CA VAL A 51 -13.69 13.64 -1.53
C VAL A 51 -13.48 14.35 -2.87
N LEU A 52 -13.68 13.65 -4.00
CA LEU A 52 -13.56 14.24 -5.34
C LEU A 52 -14.46 15.46 -5.51
N ALA A 53 -15.72 15.38 -5.06
CA ALA A 53 -16.65 16.48 -5.15
C ALA A 53 -16.17 17.74 -4.41
N SER A 54 -15.48 17.55 -3.28
CA SER A 54 -14.89 18.66 -2.53
C SER A 54 -13.63 19.20 -3.22
N ILE A 55 -12.70 18.36 -3.63
CA ILE A 55 -11.47 18.81 -4.34
C ILE A 55 -11.83 19.56 -5.63
N ALA A 56 -12.86 19.12 -6.34
CA ALA A 56 -13.34 19.83 -7.53
C ALA A 56 -13.80 21.27 -7.24
N GLU A 57 -14.49 21.48 -6.13
CA GLU A 57 -14.93 22.81 -5.70
C GLU A 57 -13.78 23.68 -5.18
N GLU A 58 -12.78 23.06 -4.54
CA GLU A 58 -11.63 23.78 -3.98
C GLU A 58 -10.64 24.22 -5.05
N SER A 59 -10.26 23.34 -5.96
CA SER A 59 -9.16 23.56 -6.90
C SER A 59 -9.45 23.18 -8.35
N GLY A 60 -10.57 22.51 -8.62
CA GLY A 60 -10.78 21.87 -9.93
C GLY A 60 -9.75 20.79 -10.24
N PHE A 61 -9.21 20.11 -9.23
CA PHE A 61 -8.14 19.10 -9.32
C PHE A 61 -6.78 19.69 -9.73
N GLU A 62 -6.58 21.00 -9.61
CA GLU A 62 -5.34 21.66 -9.99
C GLU A 62 -4.43 21.84 -8.75
N PRO A 63 -3.27 21.14 -8.67
CA PRO A 63 -2.40 21.23 -7.50
C PRO A 63 -1.73 22.61 -7.33
N THR A 64 -1.68 23.41 -8.38
CA THR A 64 -1.12 24.79 -8.33
C THR A 64 -2.20 25.84 -8.11
N ALA A 65 -3.46 25.46 -7.88
CA ALA A 65 -4.55 26.38 -7.63
C ALA A 65 -4.24 27.30 -6.44
N TYR A 66 -4.40 28.60 -6.65
CA TYR A 66 -4.14 29.61 -5.63
C TYR A 66 -5.35 30.55 -5.49
N ASN A 67 -5.78 30.75 -4.24
CA ASN A 67 -6.81 31.70 -3.90
C ASN A 67 -6.17 32.98 -3.31
N PRO A 68 -6.53 34.19 -3.77
CA PRO A 68 -6.01 35.44 -3.23
C PRO A 68 -6.20 35.63 -1.70
N ALA A 69 -7.09 34.88 -1.08
CA ALA A 69 -7.23 34.84 0.37
C ALA A 69 -6.14 34.04 1.10
N GLY A 70 -5.18 33.47 0.36
CA GLY A 70 -4.03 32.75 0.92
C GLY A 70 -4.18 31.25 1.02
N TYR A 71 -5.09 30.65 0.22
CA TYR A 71 -5.27 29.21 0.15
C TYR A 71 -4.59 28.63 -1.08
N TYR A 72 -4.08 27.39 -0.97
CA TYR A 72 -3.27 26.76 -1.98
C TYR A 72 -3.54 25.28 -2.16
N GLY A 73 -3.46 24.82 -3.41
CA GLY A 73 -3.41 23.42 -3.81
C GLY A 73 -4.77 22.72 -3.83
N LEU A 74 -4.72 21.39 -3.91
CA LEU A 74 -5.89 20.54 -4.13
C LEU A 74 -7.04 20.79 -3.14
N CYS A 75 -6.73 20.82 -1.84
CA CYS A 75 -7.71 21.03 -0.78
C CYS A 75 -7.71 22.48 -0.26
N GLN A 76 -7.14 23.42 -1.00
CA GLN A 76 -7.05 24.82 -0.63
C GLN A 76 -6.55 25.00 0.82
N TRP A 77 -5.44 24.35 1.14
CA TRP A 77 -4.81 24.50 2.46
C TRP A 77 -4.42 25.94 2.74
N GLY A 78 -4.77 26.41 3.92
CA GLY A 78 -4.46 27.77 4.37
C GLY A 78 -3.78 27.82 5.74
N GLY A 79 -3.08 28.91 6.06
CA GLY A 79 -2.46 29.13 7.36
C GLY A 79 -1.50 28.02 7.79
N GLY A 80 -1.72 27.42 8.96
CA GLY A 80 -0.88 26.36 9.50
C GLY A 80 -0.86 25.08 8.68
N ARG A 81 -1.99 24.69 8.05
CA ARG A 81 -2.07 23.49 7.20
C ARG A 81 -1.22 23.67 5.93
N GLN A 82 -1.22 24.84 5.33
CA GLN A 82 -0.37 25.14 4.17
C GLN A 82 1.12 25.11 4.54
N GLN A 83 1.49 25.62 5.71
CA GLN A 83 2.87 25.54 6.20
C GLN A 83 3.28 24.09 6.44
N ALA A 84 2.37 23.26 6.98
CA ALA A 84 2.59 21.83 7.17
C ALA A 84 2.79 21.09 5.84
N LEU A 85 2.01 21.41 4.79
CA LEU A 85 2.23 20.88 3.44
C LEU A 85 3.65 21.15 2.94
N TYR A 86 4.11 22.41 3.05
CA TYR A 86 5.45 22.77 2.59
C TYR A 86 6.55 22.09 3.40
N ALA A 87 6.41 22.02 4.71
CA ALA A 87 7.36 21.33 5.59
C ALA A 87 7.42 19.83 5.28
N PHE A 88 6.27 19.16 5.19
CA PHE A 88 6.19 17.75 4.86
C PHE A 88 6.86 17.43 3.51
N CYS A 89 6.54 18.19 2.47
CA CYS A 89 7.14 17.98 1.16
C CYS A 89 8.65 18.20 1.18
N ALA A 90 9.13 19.24 1.86
CA ALA A 90 10.57 19.52 1.98
C ALA A 90 11.30 18.40 2.73
N GLU A 91 10.73 17.87 3.81
CA GLU A 91 11.30 16.77 4.61
C GLU A 91 11.35 15.45 3.85
N ASN A 92 10.38 15.21 2.95
CA ASN A 92 10.28 13.98 2.18
C ASN A 92 10.85 14.09 0.75
N GLY A 93 11.47 15.21 0.38
CA GLY A 93 12.03 15.41 -0.95
C GLY A 93 10.98 15.50 -2.07
N LEU A 94 9.74 15.90 -1.74
CA LEU A 94 8.62 16.03 -2.65
C LEU A 94 8.45 17.50 -3.09
N ASP A 95 7.85 17.69 -4.28
CA ASP A 95 7.44 19.01 -4.74
C ASP A 95 6.02 19.33 -4.24
N SER A 96 5.88 20.36 -3.41
CA SER A 96 4.59 20.82 -2.90
C SER A 96 3.65 21.39 -3.99
N ALA A 97 4.13 21.64 -5.19
CA ALA A 97 3.34 22.04 -6.34
C ALA A 97 2.89 20.85 -7.20
N SER A 98 3.39 19.65 -6.93
CA SER A 98 3.01 18.45 -7.67
C SER A 98 1.76 17.78 -7.10
N LEU A 99 1.04 17.05 -7.96
CA LEU A 99 -0.09 16.21 -7.55
C LEU A 99 0.37 15.19 -6.51
N GLU A 100 1.48 14.50 -6.77
CA GLU A 100 2.05 13.47 -5.89
C GLU A 100 2.35 14.04 -4.50
N GLY A 101 3.10 15.14 -4.40
CA GLY A 101 3.46 15.76 -3.12
C GLY A 101 2.23 16.11 -2.28
N GLN A 102 1.18 16.65 -2.92
CA GLN A 102 -0.05 17.02 -2.23
C GLN A 102 -0.91 15.81 -1.83
N LEU A 103 -0.94 14.76 -2.62
CA LEU A 103 -1.63 13.52 -2.25
C LEU A 103 -0.94 12.81 -1.09
N GLN A 104 0.39 12.75 -1.08
CA GLN A 104 1.14 12.19 0.04
C GLN A 104 0.94 13.02 1.32
N PHE A 105 0.89 14.34 1.20
CA PHE A 105 0.56 15.20 2.34
C PHE A 105 -0.88 14.99 2.82
N LEU A 106 -1.85 14.88 1.91
CA LEU A 106 -3.24 14.59 2.26
C LEU A 106 -3.35 13.28 3.06
N LYS A 107 -2.65 12.22 2.62
CA LYS A 107 -2.58 10.95 3.34
C LYS A 107 -1.99 11.15 4.73
N HIS A 108 -0.83 11.79 4.83
CA HIS A 108 -0.19 12.08 6.11
C HIS A 108 -1.11 12.86 7.07
N GLU A 109 -1.79 13.90 6.57
CA GLU A 109 -2.70 14.72 7.37
C GLU A 109 -3.89 13.90 7.88
N LEU A 110 -4.46 13.03 7.03
CA LEU A 110 -5.57 12.14 7.37
C LEU A 110 -5.16 11.03 8.34
N GLU A 111 -3.96 10.55 8.28
CA GLU A 111 -3.43 9.51 9.19
C GLU A 111 -2.98 10.09 10.55
N THR A 112 -2.84 11.42 10.64
CA THR A 112 -2.34 12.10 11.85
C THR A 112 -3.37 13.10 12.41
N ALA A 113 -3.33 14.34 11.95
CA ALA A 113 -4.13 15.42 12.52
C ALA A 113 -5.64 15.30 12.21
N GLU A 114 -5.99 14.71 11.07
CA GLU A 114 -7.37 14.60 10.57
C GLU A 114 -7.90 13.15 10.58
N TYR A 115 -7.37 12.30 11.45
CA TYR A 115 -7.73 10.86 11.53
C TYR A 115 -9.24 10.62 11.72
N ALA A 116 -9.94 11.53 12.39
CA ALA A 116 -11.39 11.44 12.57
C ALA A 116 -12.16 11.62 11.25
N ALA A 117 -11.64 12.46 10.34
CA ALA A 117 -12.23 12.61 9.01
C ALA A 117 -11.98 11.35 8.17
N LEU A 118 -10.79 10.75 8.24
CA LEU A 118 -10.51 9.48 7.58
C LEU A 118 -11.42 8.36 8.07
N ALA A 119 -11.54 8.20 9.38
CA ALA A 119 -12.41 7.18 9.97
C ALA A 119 -13.88 7.36 9.56
N ALA A 120 -14.37 8.61 9.47
CA ALA A 120 -15.71 8.88 8.98
C ALA A 120 -15.89 8.48 7.51
N MET A 121 -14.88 8.70 6.66
CA MET A 121 -14.93 8.27 5.25
C MET A 121 -14.88 6.74 5.11
N GLN A 122 -14.08 6.05 5.90
CA GLN A 122 -13.98 4.59 5.88
C GLN A 122 -15.27 3.90 6.35
N ALA A 123 -16.10 4.57 7.15
CA ALA A 123 -17.39 4.08 7.60
C ALA A 123 -18.55 4.29 6.61
N ILE A 124 -18.32 4.96 5.49
CA ILE A 124 -19.35 5.23 4.47
C ILE A 124 -19.79 3.93 3.78
N GLU A 125 -21.10 3.74 3.62
CA GLU A 125 -21.63 2.64 2.81
C GLU A 125 -21.35 2.87 1.32
N ASN A 126 -20.96 1.82 0.60
CA ASN A 126 -20.63 1.90 -0.83
C ASN A 126 -21.89 1.93 -1.71
N THR A 127 -22.63 3.04 -1.66
CA THR A 127 -23.87 3.28 -2.37
C THR A 127 -23.96 4.72 -2.89
N ALA A 128 -24.92 5.00 -3.78
CA ALA A 128 -25.19 6.37 -4.24
C ALA A 128 -25.56 7.32 -3.08
N GLU A 129 -26.31 6.83 -2.10
CA GLU A 129 -26.63 7.60 -0.88
C GLU A 129 -25.39 7.79 -0.01
N GLY A 130 -24.54 6.76 0.09
CA GLY A 130 -23.24 6.87 0.75
C GLY A 130 -22.37 7.95 0.12
N ALA A 131 -22.33 8.05 -1.22
CA ALA A 131 -21.61 9.14 -1.90
C ALA A 131 -22.13 10.53 -1.48
N TYR A 132 -23.46 10.70 -1.34
CA TYR A 132 -24.03 11.93 -0.81
C TYR A 132 -23.55 12.20 0.63
N GLN A 133 -23.62 11.19 1.49
CA GLN A 133 -23.20 11.30 2.88
C GLN A 133 -21.70 11.60 3.00
N ALA A 134 -20.88 11.00 2.13
CA ALA A 134 -19.44 11.25 2.07
C ALA A 134 -19.14 12.72 1.72
N GLY A 135 -19.77 13.27 0.67
CA GLY A 135 -19.59 14.68 0.30
C GLY A 135 -20.01 15.64 1.39
N TRP A 136 -21.10 15.33 2.10
CA TRP A 136 -21.56 16.12 3.25
C TRP A 136 -20.56 16.05 4.41
N SER A 137 -20.19 14.84 4.81
CA SER A 137 -19.29 14.59 5.94
C SER A 137 -17.90 15.19 5.72
N TRP A 138 -17.33 15.04 4.52
CA TRP A 138 -16.04 15.62 4.18
C TRP A 138 -16.06 17.16 4.25
N ALA A 139 -17.07 17.79 3.65
CA ALA A 139 -17.26 19.25 3.71
C ALA A 139 -17.36 19.78 5.14
N GLN A 140 -17.99 19.01 6.03
CA GLN A 140 -18.17 19.38 7.44
C GLN A 140 -16.92 19.11 8.28
N SER A 141 -16.29 17.96 8.16
CA SER A 141 -15.24 17.48 9.08
C SER A 141 -13.83 17.87 8.64
N PHE A 142 -13.51 17.72 7.35
CA PHE A 142 -12.17 17.99 6.80
C PHE A 142 -12.04 19.42 6.30
N GLU A 143 -12.95 19.87 5.41
CA GLU A 143 -12.91 21.24 4.85
C GLU A 143 -13.35 22.29 5.86
N ARG A 144 -14.30 21.93 6.72
CA ARG A 144 -14.86 22.85 7.72
C ARG A 144 -15.38 24.15 7.09
N CYS A 145 -15.90 24.05 5.87
CA CYS A 145 -16.43 25.14 5.11
C CYS A 145 -17.81 25.59 5.63
N ALA A 146 -18.36 26.68 5.10
CA ALA A 146 -19.70 27.12 5.47
C ALA A 146 -20.76 26.07 5.11
N SER A 147 -21.76 25.88 5.96
CA SER A 147 -22.81 24.84 5.79
C SER A 147 -23.60 24.95 4.47
N SER A 148 -23.63 26.13 3.86
CA SER A 148 -24.20 26.33 2.52
C SER A 148 -23.51 25.53 1.42
N HIS A 149 -22.27 25.07 1.64
CA HIS A 149 -21.47 24.28 0.69
C HIS A 149 -21.64 22.77 0.86
N TYR A 150 -22.27 22.28 1.95
CA TYR A 150 -22.40 20.85 2.20
C TYR A 150 -23.31 20.16 1.18
N ALA A 151 -24.53 20.66 1.00
CA ALA A 151 -25.51 20.06 0.09
C ALA A 151 -25.06 20.08 -1.39
N PRO A 152 -24.46 21.17 -1.93
CA PRO A 152 -23.91 21.17 -3.28
C PRO A 152 -22.83 20.09 -3.50
N ARG A 153 -21.87 19.94 -2.58
CA ARG A 153 -20.80 18.94 -2.66
C ARG A 153 -21.36 17.52 -2.54
N ALA A 154 -22.25 17.29 -1.59
CA ALA A 154 -22.95 16.03 -1.43
C ALA A 154 -23.76 15.65 -2.67
N GLY A 155 -24.50 16.58 -3.25
CA GLY A 155 -25.24 16.37 -4.49
C GLY A 155 -24.33 16.09 -5.69
N ALA A 156 -23.19 16.75 -5.80
CA ALA A 156 -22.21 16.49 -6.83
C ALA A 156 -21.56 15.09 -6.66
N ALA A 157 -21.23 14.69 -5.44
CA ALA A 157 -20.71 13.36 -5.15
C ALA A 157 -21.67 12.27 -5.64
N GLN A 158 -22.96 12.40 -5.35
CA GLN A 158 -23.98 11.43 -5.72
C GLN A 158 -24.34 11.46 -7.21
N SER A 159 -24.50 12.64 -7.81
CA SER A 159 -25.09 12.79 -9.15
C SER A 159 -24.05 12.91 -10.27
N LYS A 160 -22.84 13.39 -9.97
CA LYS A 160 -21.77 13.58 -10.97
C LYS A 160 -20.71 12.49 -10.87
N TYR A 161 -20.17 12.23 -9.67
CA TYR A 161 -19.02 11.33 -9.48
C TYR A 161 -19.43 9.87 -9.33
N TRP A 162 -20.42 9.57 -8.52
CA TRP A 162 -20.89 8.20 -8.31
C TRP A 162 -21.26 7.46 -9.61
N PRO A 163 -22.01 8.03 -10.59
CA PRO A 163 -22.30 7.32 -11.84
C PRO A 163 -21.07 7.01 -12.69
N VAL A 164 -19.97 7.74 -12.50
CA VAL A 164 -18.72 7.53 -13.24
C VAL A 164 -17.87 6.46 -12.56
N TYR A 165 -17.80 6.50 -11.22
CA TYR A 165 -16.83 5.73 -10.43
C TYR A 165 -17.42 4.52 -9.70
N ALA A 166 -18.73 4.33 -9.70
CA ALA A 166 -19.33 3.11 -9.15
C ALA A 166 -18.92 1.90 -9.98
N GLY A 167 -18.22 0.94 -9.34
CA GLY A 167 -17.65 -0.22 -10.02
C GLY A 167 -16.45 0.10 -10.93
N TYR A 168 -15.82 1.25 -10.74
CA TYR A 168 -14.62 1.60 -11.49
C TYR A 168 -13.50 0.61 -11.17
N PRO A 169 -12.89 -0.03 -12.19
CA PRO A 169 -11.86 -1.02 -11.95
C PRO A 169 -10.64 -0.36 -11.32
N LEU A 170 -10.17 -0.92 -10.22
CA LEU A 170 -8.83 -0.58 -9.76
C LEU A 170 -7.82 -1.14 -10.77
N PRO A 171 -6.71 -0.45 -11.05
CA PRO A 171 -5.64 -1.05 -11.81
C PRO A 171 -5.31 -2.38 -11.14
N GLU A 172 -5.40 -3.47 -11.90
CA GLU A 172 -4.78 -4.71 -11.43
C GLU A 172 -3.34 -4.36 -11.10
N PRO A 173 -2.80 -4.83 -9.96
CA PRO A 173 -1.38 -4.69 -9.73
C PRO A 173 -0.73 -5.20 -11.00
N GLU A 174 -0.03 -4.29 -11.69
CA GLU A 174 0.63 -4.60 -12.95
C GLU A 174 1.60 -5.74 -12.65
N ILE A 175 1.13 -6.97 -12.87
CA ILE A 175 2.03 -8.10 -12.98
C ILE A 175 2.75 -7.76 -14.28
N ALA A 176 3.88 -7.07 -14.14
CA ALA A 176 4.75 -6.72 -15.25
C ALA A 176 4.96 -8.01 -16.03
N GLU A 177 4.33 -8.12 -17.23
CA GLU A 177 4.79 -9.10 -18.19
C GLU A 177 6.29 -8.89 -18.32
N PRO A 178 7.10 -9.93 -18.33
CA PRO A 178 8.55 -9.80 -18.31
C PRO A 178 9.03 -9.13 -19.60
N THR A 179 8.96 -7.80 -19.64
CA THR A 179 9.69 -6.97 -20.58
C THR A 179 11.13 -7.00 -20.12
N ALA A 180 12.01 -7.50 -20.97
CA ALA A 180 13.45 -7.71 -20.79
C ALA A 180 14.08 -6.86 -19.67
N GLU A 181 14.54 -7.53 -18.66
CA GLU A 181 15.30 -7.17 -17.46
C GLU A 181 15.98 -5.80 -17.41
N PRO A 182 15.72 -5.02 -16.30
CA PRO A 182 16.83 -4.61 -15.48
C PRO A 182 17.09 -5.71 -14.45
N THR A 183 18.29 -6.17 -14.34
CA THR A 183 18.81 -7.15 -13.36
C THR A 183 18.54 -6.63 -11.94
N THR A 184 17.30 -6.74 -11.46
CA THR A 184 17.03 -6.82 -10.02
C THR A 184 17.05 -8.31 -9.75
N GLU A 185 18.12 -8.80 -9.17
CA GLU A 185 18.16 -10.14 -8.63
C GLU A 185 16.91 -10.30 -7.77
N SER A 186 15.94 -11.07 -8.25
CA SER A 186 14.85 -11.54 -7.42
C SER A 186 15.49 -12.28 -6.27
N ILE A 187 15.47 -11.68 -5.08
CA ILE A 187 15.92 -12.40 -3.89
C ILE A 187 15.00 -13.62 -3.80
N PRO A 188 15.47 -14.84 -4.00
CA PRO A 188 14.64 -16.01 -3.91
C PRO A 188 14.02 -16.02 -2.52
N LEU A 189 12.71 -16.26 -2.44
CA LEU A 189 12.06 -16.41 -1.14
C LEU A 189 12.74 -17.55 -0.38
N PRO A 190 13.09 -17.33 0.91
CA PRO A 190 13.75 -18.35 1.70
C PRO A 190 12.85 -19.58 1.82
N GLU A 191 13.38 -20.75 1.45
CA GLU A 191 12.68 -22.02 1.51
C GLU A 191 12.97 -22.75 2.81
N THR A 192 14.20 -22.58 3.34
CA THR A 192 14.66 -23.25 4.54
C THR A 192 14.65 -22.34 5.76
N ARG A 193 14.68 -22.94 6.93
CA ARG A 193 14.70 -22.22 8.21
C ARG A 193 15.94 -21.36 8.37
N GLY A 194 17.10 -21.83 7.89
CA GLY A 194 18.36 -21.08 7.91
C GLY A 194 18.29 -19.84 7.03
N GLU A 195 17.82 -20.01 5.80
CA GLU A 195 17.62 -18.91 4.85
C GLU A 195 16.62 -17.86 5.35
N TYR A 196 15.55 -18.31 6.01
CA TYR A 196 14.55 -17.40 6.53
C TYR A 196 15.08 -16.53 7.68
N VAL A 197 15.85 -17.12 8.59
CA VAL A 197 16.50 -16.35 9.67
C VAL A 197 17.57 -15.41 9.12
N GLU A 198 18.34 -15.83 8.10
CA GLU A 198 19.30 -14.96 7.41
C GLU A 198 18.59 -13.77 6.75
N PHE A 199 17.46 -14.00 6.10
CA PHE A 199 16.63 -12.95 5.51
C PHE A 199 16.13 -11.94 6.56
N LEU A 200 15.58 -12.40 7.70
CA LEU A 200 15.15 -11.52 8.79
C LEU A 200 16.30 -10.69 9.37
N TRP A 201 17.48 -11.31 9.51
CA TRP A 201 18.68 -10.63 9.99
C TRP A 201 19.14 -9.53 9.03
N GLN A 202 19.13 -9.81 7.72
CA GLN A 202 19.44 -8.81 6.69
C GLN A 202 18.44 -7.65 6.68
N MET A 203 17.15 -7.91 6.84
CA MET A 203 16.12 -6.89 6.96
C MET A 203 16.32 -5.95 8.17
N ARG A 204 16.95 -6.44 9.22
CA ARG A 204 17.31 -5.64 10.40
C ARG A 204 18.69 -4.96 10.28
N GLY A 205 19.27 -4.91 9.09
CA GLY A 205 20.54 -4.26 8.83
C GLY A 205 21.75 -5.11 9.22
N ALA A 206 21.59 -6.43 9.30
CA ALA A 206 22.63 -7.42 9.56
C ALA A 206 23.52 -7.09 10.80
N PRO A 207 22.94 -6.87 11.99
CA PRO A 207 23.70 -6.52 13.19
C PRO A 207 24.68 -7.64 13.57
N GLU A 208 25.89 -7.28 13.96
CA GLU A 208 26.86 -8.28 14.44
C GLU A 208 26.37 -8.87 15.77
N PRO A 209 26.27 -10.21 15.88
CA PRO A 209 25.88 -10.84 17.13
C PRO A 209 26.95 -10.67 18.19
N GLY A 210 26.54 -10.33 19.42
CA GLY A 210 27.45 -10.13 20.56
C GLY A 210 27.89 -11.44 21.21
N THR A 211 27.08 -12.52 21.08
CA THR A 211 27.40 -13.81 21.67
C THR A 211 28.43 -14.60 20.86
N ALA A 212 29.41 -15.15 21.57
CA ALA A 212 30.41 -16.03 20.96
C ALA A 212 30.02 -17.52 21.05
N THR A 213 28.96 -17.86 21.77
CA THR A 213 28.61 -19.26 22.07
C THR A 213 27.47 -19.71 21.15
N ASN A 214 27.76 -20.68 20.29
CA ASN A 214 26.78 -21.37 19.47
C ASN A 214 26.33 -22.66 20.19
N PRO A 215 25.07 -22.78 20.63
CA PRO A 215 24.57 -23.97 21.27
C PRO A 215 24.16 -25.08 20.30
N PHE A 216 24.00 -24.77 19.02
CA PHE A 216 23.50 -25.69 18.00
C PHE A 216 24.60 -26.53 17.40
N MET A 217 24.41 -27.85 17.36
CA MET A 217 25.40 -28.81 16.82
C MET A 217 25.41 -28.86 15.28
N ASP A 218 24.30 -28.43 14.67
CA ASP A 218 24.02 -28.46 13.23
C ASP A 218 24.20 -27.09 12.53
N VAL A 219 24.64 -26.06 13.25
CA VAL A 219 24.98 -24.74 12.71
C VAL A 219 26.51 -24.54 12.83
N LYS A 220 27.16 -24.31 11.71
CA LYS A 220 28.64 -24.20 11.65
C LYS A 220 29.06 -22.76 11.34
N PRO A 221 30.26 -22.34 11.79
CA PRO A 221 30.78 -21.02 11.46
C PRO A 221 30.99 -20.75 9.94
N SER A 222 30.98 -21.82 9.13
CA SER A 222 31.08 -21.73 7.67
C SER A 222 29.75 -21.48 6.96
N ASP A 223 28.63 -21.61 7.66
CA ASP A 223 27.30 -21.49 7.08
C ASP A 223 26.96 -20.01 6.89
N SER A 224 26.30 -19.65 5.77
CA SER A 224 25.97 -18.27 5.43
C SER A 224 25.10 -17.63 6.51
N PHE A 225 24.17 -18.39 7.03
CA PHE A 225 23.21 -17.99 8.09
C PHE A 225 23.79 -18.05 9.51
N PHE A 226 25.07 -18.40 9.70
CA PHE A 226 25.67 -18.57 11.04
C PHE A 226 25.47 -17.35 11.95
N LYS A 227 25.82 -16.16 11.45
CA LYS A 227 25.65 -14.91 12.22
C LYS A 227 24.21 -14.59 12.48
N ALA A 228 23.34 -14.84 11.52
CA ALA A 228 21.92 -14.62 11.62
C ALA A 228 21.27 -15.48 12.72
N VAL A 229 21.67 -16.76 12.81
CA VAL A 229 21.18 -17.67 13.85
C VAL A 229 21.64 -17.24 15.24
N LEU A 230 22.90 -16.80 15.40
CA LEU A 230 23.39 -16.27 16.68
C LEU A 230 22.68 -14.99 17.08
N TRP A 231 22.46 -14.08 16.13
CA TRP A 231 21.67 -12.88 16.38
C TRP A 231 20.23 -13.22 16.78
N ALA A 232 19.58 -14.15 16.10
CA ALA A 232 18.20 -14.56 16.40
C ALA A 232 18.11 -15.21 17.80
N LEU A 233 19.12 -15.96 18.21
CA LEU A 233 19.23 -16.52 19.55
C LEU A 233 19.40 -15.42 20.61
N GLU A 234 20.32 -14.49 20.38
CA GLU A 234 20.60 -13.37 21.29
C GLU A 234 19.41 -12.42 21.44
N SER A 235 18.66 -12.22 20.35
CA SER A 235 17.43 -11.40 20.32
C SER A 235 16.18 -12.14 20.84
N GLY A 236 16.31 -13.41 21.25
CA GLY A 236 15.18 -14.20 21.74
C GLY A 236 14.18 -14.64 20.65
N ILE A 237 14.54 -14.46 19.38
CA ILE A 237 13.72 -14.86 18.21
C ILE A 237 13.68 -16.38 18.09
N VAL A 238 14.82 -17.04 18.37
CA VAL A 238 14.92 -18.49 18.47
C VAL A 238 15.36 -18.89 19.89
N GLN A 239 14.94 -20.06 20.34
CA GLN A 239 15.29 -20.56 21.67
C GLN A 239 16.55 -21.44 21.61
N GLU A 240 17.28 -21.49 22.73
CA GLU A 240 18.38 -22.41 22.90
C GLU A 240 17.92 -23.86 22.69
N GLY A 241 18.74 -24.62 21.97
CA GLY A 241 18.47 -26.03 21.69
C GLY A 241 19.72 -26.76 21.23
N ARG A 242 19.63 -28.07 21.10
CA ARG A 242 20.74 -28.90 20.63
C ARG A 242 20.87 -28.83 19.10
N ALA A 243 19.76 -28.65 18.39
CA ALA A 243 19.68 -28.51 16.93
C ALA A 243 18.80 -27.33 16.58
N PHE A 244 19.18 -26.62 15.52
CA PHE A 244 18.41 -25.54 14.91
C PHE A 244 17.62 -26.00 13.69
N CYS A 245 18.08 -27.07 13.02
CA CYS A 245 17.52 -27.64 11.80
C CYS A 245 17.48 -26.65 10.64
N PRO A 246 18.63 -26.06 10.23
CA PRO A 246 18.68 -24.97 9.24
C PRO A 246 18.18 -25.38 7.85
N ASP A 247 18.36 -26.64 7.46
CA ASP A 247 18.02 -27.18 6.13
C ASP A 247 16.57 -27.67 6.05
N GLU A 248 15.81 -27.65 7.15
CA GLU A 248 14.39 -28.02 7.13
C GLU A 248 13.56 -26.90 6.49
N PRO A 249 12.49 -27.26 5.73
CA PRO A 249 11.59 -26.27 5.17
C PRO A 249 11.02 -25.38 6.26
N CYS A 250 11.11 -24.06 6.09
CA CYS A 250 10.45 -23.11 6.98
C CYS A 250 8.95 -23.15 6.73
N THR A 251 8.21 -23.73 7.67
CA THR A 251 6.77 -23.75 7.55
C THR A 251 6.19 -22.34 7.70
N ARG A 252 5.02 -22.10 7.11
CA ARG A 252 4.31 -20.83 7.22
C ARG A 252 4.12 -20.36 8.67
N THR A 253 3.75 -21.26 9.55
CA THR A 253 3.58 -20.95 10.97
C THR A 253 4.88 -20.54 11.62
N GLU A 254 5.98 -21.21 11.31
CA GLU A 254 7.31 -20.84 11.79
C GLU A 254 7.75 -19.49 11.26
N ALA A 255 7.58 -19.25 9.96
CA ALA A 255 7.91 -17.96 9.34
C ALA A 255 7.18 -16.80 10.02
N LEU A 256 5.90 -16.93 10.27
CA LEU A 256 5.10 -15.93 10.97
C LEU A 256 5.53 -15.75 12.44
N THR A 257 5.87 -16.84 13.13
CA THR A 257 6.35 -16.78 14.52
C THR A 257 7.71 -16.07 14.62
N LEU A 258 8.64 -16.40 13.72
CA LEU A 258 9.95 -15.76 13.66
C LEU A 258 9.84 -14.26 13.34
N LEU A 259 8.97 -13.91 12.39
CA LEU A 259 8.68 -12.52 12.05
C LEU A 259 8.09 -11.74 13.23
N TRP A 260 7.12 -12.35 13.94
CA TRP A 260 6.53 -11.78 15.15
C TRP A 260 7.57 -11.44 16.19
N HIS A 261 8.45 -12.39 16.53
CA HIS A 261 9.53 -12.16 17.48
C HIS A 261 10.54 -11.12 17.00
N THR A 262 10.70 -10.95 15.68
CA THR A 262 11.58 -9.94 15.10
C THR A 262 11.01 -8.53 15.22
N SER A 263 9.71 -8.36 15.39
CA SER A 263 8.99 -7.07 15.35
C SER A 263 8.76 -6.42 16.72
N ASP A 264 9.56 -6.74 17.75
CA ASP A 264 9.36 -6.29 19.15
C ASP A 264 7.95 -6.64 19.65
N ALA A 265 7.53 -7.87 19.41
CA ALA A 265 6.20 -8.42 19.59
C ALA A 265 5.40 -7.73 20.70
N PRO A 266 4.34 -6.96 20.38
CA PRO A 266 3.42 -6.51 21.42
C PRO A 266 2.73 -7.73 22.04
N ASP A 267 2.45 -7.66 23.34
CA ASP A 267 1.76 -8.74 24.04
C ASP A 267 0.50 -9.17 23.25
N ALA A 268 0.44 -10.43 22.86
CA ALA A 268 -0.59 -10.99 21.97
C ALA A 268 -1.95 -11.13 22.67
N GLU A 269 -2.46 -10.07 23.30
CA GLU A 269 -3.79 -10.08 23.92
C GLU A 269 -4.93 -9.73 22.95
N SER A 270 -4.64 -9.33 21.70
CA SER A 270 -5.68 -9.08 20.69
C SER A 270 -5.27 -9.50 19.28
N GLU A 271 -6.23 -10.08 18.54
CA GLU A 271 -6.10 -10.38 17.10
C GLU A 271 -5.82 -9.12 16.28
N ASP A 272 -6.24 -7.94 16.77
CA ASP A 272 -6.00 -6.64 16.14
C ASP A 272 -4.51 -6.24 16.14
N SER A 273 -3.74 -6.67 17.14
CA SER A 273 -2.30 -6.39 17.22
C SER A 273 -1.50 -7.13 16.16
N PHE A 274 -1.94 -8.32 15.75
CA PHE A 274 -1.30 -9.09 14.69
C PHE A 274 -1.57 -8.48 13.31
N ALA A 275 -2.80 -8.04 13.06
CA ALA A 275 -3.18 -7.34 11.83
C ALA A 275 -2.42 -6.00 11.66
N ALA A 276 -2.19 -5.26 12.75
CA ALA A 276 -1.47 -3.97 12.72
C ALA A 276 -0.01 -4.11 12.27
N LEU A 277 0.65 -5.26 12.54
CA LEU A 277 2.02 -5.51 12.08
C LEU A 277 2.11 -5.60 10.55
N PHE A 278 1.04 -5.97 9.87
CA PHE A 278 1.03 -6.16 8.40
C PHE A 278 0.59 -4.92 7.63
N THR A 279 0.01 -3.92 8.30
CA THR A 279 -0.45 -2.68 7.65
C THR A 279 0.67 -1.65 7.46
N HIS A 280 1.83 -1.81 8.11
CA HIS A 280 2.92 -0.82 8.05
C HIS A 280 4.00 -1.11 7.01
N ALA A 281 3.87 -2.16 6.23
CA ALA A 281 4.92 -2.56 5.30
C ALA A 281 4.54 -2.32 3.84
N GLY A 282 4.82 -1.14 3.35
CA GLY A 282 4.78 -0.79 1.93
C GLY A 282 5.91 -1.42 1.10
N THR A 283 6.25 -2.71 1.32
CA THR A 283 7.25 -3.44 0.54
C THR A 283 6.60 -4.64 -0.16
N PRO A 284 7.10 -5.06 -1.34
CA PRO A 284 6.59 -6.22 -2.08
C PRO A 284 6.54 -7.53 -1.28
N PHE A 285 7.41 -7.68 -0.28
CA PHE A 285 7.42 -8.81 0.65
C PHE A 285 6.13 -8.90 1.48
N TRP A 286 5.59 -7.77 1.91
CA TRP A 286 4.39 -7.72 2.73
C TRP A 286 3.11 -8.05 1.93
N SER A 287 3.05 -7.73 0.64
CA SER A 287 1.93 -8.16 -0.21
C SER A 287 1.87 -9.68 -0.34
N SER A 288 3.02 -10.34 -0.49
CA SER A 288 3.10 -11.80 -0.51
C SER A 288 2.70 -12.44 0.83
N LEU A 289 2.95 -11.76 1.96
CA LEU A 289 2.51 -12.21 3.28
C LEU A 289 1.01 -11.96 3.51
N GLN A 290 0.42 -10.91 2.94
CA GLN A 290 -1.03 -10.68 2.98
C GLN A 290 -1.80 -11.79 2.26
N ASP A 291 -1.33 -12.26 1.11
CA ASP A 291 -1.89 -13.42 0.42
C ASP A 291 -1.80 -14.68 1.29
N ILE A 292 -0.74 -14.78 2.08
CA ILE A 292 -0.52 -15.85 3.05
C ILE A 292 -1.54 -15.78 4.21
N THR A 293 -1.96 -14.64 4.68
CA THR A 293 -2.90 -14.47 5.80
C THR A 293 -4.37 -14.54 5.37
N ALA A 294 -4.70 -14.13 4.15
CA ALA A 294 -6.08 -14.13 3.63
C ALA A 294 -6.68 -15.54 3.50
N ASP A 295 -5.87 -16.57 3.31
CA ASP A 295 -6.32 -17.96 3.16
C ASP A 295 -6.68 -18.64 4.50
N HIS A 296 -6.47 -17.98 5.64
CA HIS A 296 -6.66 -18.55 6.98
C HIS A 296 -7.68 -17.82 7.87
N ASN A 297 -8.75 -17.30 7.29
CA ASN A 297 -9.92 -16.89 8.11
C ASN A 297 -10.75 -18.09 8.61
N THR A 298 -10.09 -19.21 8.94
CA THR A 298 -10.64 -20.31 9.73
C THR A 298 -9.88 -20.36 11.05
N GLY A 299 -10.31 -19.49 11.97
CA GLY A 299 -9.75 -19.41 13.32
C GLY A 299 -9.83 -20.73 14.05
N ASP A 300 -8.73 -21.39 14.24
CA ASP A 300 -8.48 -22.26 15.41
C ASP A 300 -7.03 -22.77 15.57
N SER A 301 -6.08 -22.41 14.69
CA SER A 301 -4.75 -23.02 14.71
C SER A 301 -3.64 -22.21 15.43
N LEU A 302 -3.87 -20.94 15.73
CA LEU A 302 -2.83 -20.07 16.31
C LEU A 302 -2.77 -20.09 17.85
N ARG A 303 -3.60 -20.91 18.53
CA ARG A 303 -3.64 -20.99 20.00
C ARG A 303 -2.65 -21.95 20.65
N LYS A 304 -1.83 -22.66 19.89
CA LYS A 304 -0.82 -23.56 20.47
C LYS A 304 0.55 -23.21 19.93
N ASN A 305 1.36 -22.60 20.76
CA ASN A 305 2.78 -22.38 20.53
C ASN A 305 3.48 -23.72 20.26
N PRO A 306 3.98 -23.99 19.04
CA PRO A 306 4.59 -25.29 18.70
C PRO A 306 5.99 -25.48 19.33
N LEU A 307 6.55 -24.46 19.99
CA LEU A 307 7.88 -24.49 20.59
C LEU A 307 7.90 -24.90 22.08
N GLN A 308 6.77 -25.35 22.65
CA GLN A 308 6.70 -25.83 24.03
C GLN A 308 6.52 -27.38 24.13
N GLN A 309 7.07 -28.14 23.20
CA GLN A 309 7.22 -29.57 23.38
C GLN A 309 8.66 -30.00 23.19
#